data_00370a8e8806085480175aec01cb9271
#
_entry.id   00370a8e8806085480175aec01cb9271
#
_cell.length_a   1.000
_cell.length_b   1.000
_cell.length_c   1.000
_cell.angle_alpha   90.00
_cell.angle_beta   90.00
_cell.angle_gamma   90.00
#
_symmetry.space_group_name_H-M   'P 1'
#
loop_
_entity.id
_entity.type
_entity.pdbx_description
1 polymer ?
#
loop_
_entity_poly.entity_id
_entity_poly.type
_entity_poly.pdbx_seq_one_letter_code
_entity_poly.pdbx_strand_id
1 'polypeptide(L)'
;MKNITKIHREITPLSMEDSFLVFDRVKDNFDFPIHYHPEYEINFIQNGKGVKRVVGDHIEEIDDIELVLVGPNLYHGWEMNKCKNKKIHEITIQFHNDLFTDSLLSRRIMASIKDMFNRSIHGILFSKKTANELSERIVKLSRLDGMDYFLEIISILQDMANSRNQRILSTYTVDYDKFEDDDKMKIIYEYVQKNFSEKI
;
A
#
# COMPACT_ATOMS: atom_id res chain seq x y z
N MET A 1 -29.50 -2.82 -10.46
CA MET A 1 -28.46 -3.48 -9.66
C MET A 1 -27.18 -3.40 -10.46
N LYS A 2 -26.22 -2.53 -10.10
CA LYS A 2 -24.89 -2.52 -10.73
C LYS A 2 -24.16 -3.78 -10.27
N ASN A 3 -23.63 -4.53 -11.24
CA ASN A 3 -22.82 -5.70 -10.98
C ASN A 3 -21.78 -5.37 -9.89
N ILE A 4 -21.71 -6.19 -8.85
CA ILE A 4 -20.60 -6.19 -7.89
C ILE A 4 -19.37 -6.46 -8.74
N THR A 5 -18.54 -5.45 -8.92
CA THR A 5 -17.27 -5.54 -9.63
C THR A 5 -16.44 -6.59 -8.89
N LYS A 6 -16.05 -7.64 -9.57
CA LYS A 6 -15.23 -8.71 -8.99
C LYS A 6 -13.98 -8.04 -8.40
N ILE A 7 -13.78 -8.14 -7.11
CA ILE A 7 -12.57 -7.61 -6.45
C ILE A 7 -11.38 -8.41 -6.99
N HIS A 8 -10.34 -7.72 -7.38
CA HIS A 8 -9.18 -8.31 -8.02
C HIS A 8 -8.10 -8.62 -7.00
N ARG A 9 -7.49 -9.81 -7.06
CA ARG A 9 -6.26 -10.07 -6.32
C ARG A 9 -5.09 -9.58 -7.18
N GLU A 10 -4.32 -8.65 -6.67
CA GLU A 10 -3.08 -8.23 -7.30
C GLU A 10 -1.96 -9.23 -6.98
N ILE A 11 -1.18 -9.56 -8.01
CA ILE A 11 0.10 -10.25 -7.84
C ILE A 11 1.17 -9.19 -7.98
N THR A 12 1.73 -8.77 -6.85
CA THR A 12 2.78 -7.75 -6.85
C THR A 12 4.07 -8.31 -7.46
N PRO A 13 4.81 -7.53 -8.25
CA PRO A 13 6.10 -7.96 -8.80
C PRO A 13 7.25 -7.89 -7.76
N LEU A 14 6.93 -7.85 -6.48
CA LEU A 14 7.87 -7.83 -5.37
C LEU A 14 8.41 -9.25 -5.14
N SER A 15 9.72 -9.46 -5.30
CA SER A 15 10.35 -10.74 -5.00
C SER A 15 10.67 -10.87 -3.50
N MET A 16 10.91 -12.10 -3.03
CA MET A 16 11.29 -12.35 -1.63
C MET A 16 12.67 -11.77 -1.25
N GLU A 17 13.47 -11.39 -2.24
CA GLU A 17 14.78 -10.76 -2.02
C GLU A 17 14.68 -9.23 -1.96
N ASP A 18 13.55 -8.66 -2.40
CA ASP A 18 13.32 -7.23 -2.39
C ASP A 18 12.85 -6.78 -1.00
N SER A 19 13.37 -5.65 -0.53
CA SER A 19 12.87 -5.01 0.70
C SER A 19 11.63 -4.19 0.44
N PHE A 20 11.64 -3.40 -0.63
CA PHE A 20 10.56 -2.50 -1.04
C PHE A 20 10.47 -2.42 -2.55
N LEU A 21 9.26 -2.20 -3.05
CA LEU A 21 8.98 -1.88 -4.44
C LEU A 21 8.36 -0.49 -4.50
N VAL A 22 8.92 0.41 -5.31
CA VAL A 22 8.38 1.76 -5.49
C VAL A 22 7.97 1.96 -6.93
N PHE A 23 6.72 2.36 -7.12
CA PHE A 23 6.21 2.87 -8.38
C PHE A 23 6.06 4.38 -8.28
N ASP A 24 6.72 5.11 -9.16
CA ASP A 24 6.64 6.56 -9.32
C ASP A 24 6.01 6.84 -10.69
N ARG A 25 4.77 7.31 -10.70
CA ARG A 25 3.97 7.43 -11.93
C ARG A 25 3.26 8.78 -12.00
N VAL A 26 3.38 9.44 -13.14
CA VAL A 26 2.48 10.55 -13.50
C VAL A 26 1.43 10.00 -14.45
N LYS A 27 0.17 10.07 -14.05
CA LYS A 27 -0.95 9.46 -14.78
C LYS A 27 -2.08 10.46 -15.02
N ASP A 28 -2.91 10.16 -15.98
CA ASP A 28 -4.12 10.92 -16.32
C ASP A 28 -5.41 10.15 -16.00
N ASN A 29 -5.29 8.94 -15.48
CA ASN A 29 -6.39 8.07 -15.09
C ASN A 29 -5.96 7.09 -14.01
N PHE A 30 -6.93 6.61 -13.19
CA PHE A 30 -6.82 5.43 -12.35
C PHE A 30 -7.58 4.31 -13.04
N ASP A 31 -6.86 3.39 -13.66
CA ASP A 31 -7.38 2.28 -14.47
C ASP A 31 -7.24 0.92 -13.77
N PHE A 32 -6.53 0.87 -12.65
CA PHE A 32 -6.41 -0.34 -11.86
C PHE A 32 -7.67 -0.53 -11.00
N PRO A 33 -8.33 -1.70 -11.04
CA PRO A 33 -9.57 -1.95 -10.31
C PRO A 33 -9.35 -1.99 -8.80
N ILE A 34 -10.45 -2.00 -8.03
CA ILE A 34 -10.39 -2.31 -6.60
C ILE A 34 -9.79 -3.70 -6.42
N HIS A 35 -8.76 -3.79 -5.60
CA HIS A 35 -7.94 -4.98 -5.44
C HIS A 35 -7.50 -5.18 -3.98
N TYR A 36 -6.80 -6.27 -3.74
CA TYR A 36 -6.11 -6.59 -2.49
C TYR A 36 -4.87 -7.42 -2.78
N HIS A 37 -3.91 -7.36 -1.86
CA HIS A 37 -2.66 -8.13 -1.88
C HIS A 37 -2.12 -8.31 -0.46
N PRO A 38 -1.22 -9.28 -0.19
CA PRO A 38 -0.73 -9.58 1.16
C PRO A 38 0.34 -8.60 1.68
N GLU A 39 0.83 -7.70 0.85
CA GLU A 39 1.82 -6.70 1.21
C GLU A 39 1.19 -5.51 1.93
N TYR A 40 1.99 -4.76 2.69
CA TYR A 40 1.67 -3.38 3.05
C TYR A 40 1.82 -2.47 1.84
N GLU A 41 0.97 -1.47 1.75
CA GLU A 41 1.07 -0.44 0.72
C GLU A 41 1.00 0.96 1.33
N ILE A 42 1.97 1.82 0.98
CA ILE A 42 1.88 3.26 1.16
C ILE A 42 1.52 3.85 -0.19
N ASN A 43 0.39 4.53 -0.25
CA ASN A 43 -0.04 5.26 -1.44
C ASN A 43 0.03 6.77 -1.17
N PHE A 44 0.79 7.48 -1.99
CA PHE A 44 0.97 8.92 -1.93
C PHE A 44 0.51 9.54 -3.25
N ILE A 45 -0.41 10.50 -3.17
CA ILE A 45 -0.99 11.16 -4.34
C ILE A 45 -0.82 12.66 -4.22
N GLN A 46 -0.38 13.31 -5.31
CA GLN A 46 -0.40 14.74 -5.51
C GLN A 46 -1.25 15.09 -6.74
N ASN A 47 -1.84 16.28 -6.74
CA ASN A 47 -2.75 16.76 -7.79
C ASN A 47 -4.00 15.88 -7.96
N GLY A 48 -4.43 15.20 -6.87
CA GLY A 48 -5.50 14.20 -6.89
C GLY A 48 -6.89 14.75 -6.56
N LYS A 49 -7.09 16.08 -6.46
CA LYS A 49 -8.37 16.65 -6.05
C LYS A 49 -9.53 16.12 -6.88
N GLY A 50 -10.51 15.51 -6.20
CA GLY A 50 -11.69 14.94 -6.82
C GLY A 50 -11.58 13.47 -7.21
N VAL A 51 -10.42 12.83 -7.01
CA VAL A 51 -10.27 11.38 -7.07
C VAL A 51 -11.08 10.75 -5.95
N LYS A 52 -11.69 9.61 -6.20
CA LYS A 52 -12.41 8.82 -5.21
C LYS A 52 -11.51 7.69 -4.71
N ARG A 53 -11.26 7.67 -3.40
CA ARG A 53 -10.59 6.56 -2.71
C ARG A 53 -11.63 5.57 -2.19
N VAL A 54 -11.32 4.28 -2.34
CA VAL A 54 -12.01 3.16 -1.68
C VAL A 54 -10.99 2.41 -0.85
N VAL A 55 -11.24 2.24 0.47
CA VAL A 55 -10.42 1.43 1.37
C VAL A 55 -11.36 0.68 2.31
N GLY A 56 -11.43 -0.65 2.16
CA GLY A 56 -12.43 -1.46 2.85
C GLY A 56 -13.86 -1.00 2.54
N ASP A 57 -14.61 -0.68 3.59
CA ASP A 57 -15.97 -0.13 3.51
C ASP A 57 -16.01 1.41 3.44
N HIS A 58 -14.86 2.08 3.47
CA HIS A 58 -14.76 3.53 3.44
C HIS A 58 -14.57 4.06 2.02
N ILE A 59 -15.47 4.98 1.61
CA ILE A 59 -15.42 5.64 0.30
C ILE A 59 -15.47 7.15 0.50
N GLU A 60 -14.48 7.87 -0.03
CA GLU A 60 -14.39 9.33 0.09
C GLU A 60 -13.71 9.95 -1.13
N GLU A 61 -14.11 11.19 -1.46
CA GLU A 61 -13.39 12.03 -2.44
C GLU A 61 -12.17 12.65 -1.76
N ILE A 62 -10.98 12.53 -2.36
CA ILE A 62 -9.73 13.03 -1.78
C ILE A 62 -9.50 14.51 -2.12
N ASP A 63 -8.67 15.17 -1.31
CA ASP A 63 -8.14 16.51 -1.58
C ASP A 63 -6.95 16.42 -2.56
N ASP A 64 -6.26 17.53 -2.79
CA ASP A 64 -5.16 17.65 -3.74
C ASP A 64 -3.96 16.77 -3.41
N ILE A 65 -3.69 16.56 -2.11
CA ILE A 65 -2.63 15.68 -1.61
C ILE A 65 -3.19 14.66 -0.63
N GLU A 66 -2.77 13.43 -0.76
CA GLU A 66 -3.17 12.33 0.12
C GLU A 66 -1.99 11.40 0.42
N LEU A 67 -1.93 10.88 1.64
CA LEU A 67 -1.01 9.82 2.08
C LEU A 67 -1.82 8.81 2.87
N VAL A 68 -1.81 7.56 2.41
CA VAL A 68 -2.53 6.42 3.01
C VAL A 68 -1.58 5.26 3.22
N LEU A 69 -1.72 4.57 4.35
CA LEU A 69 -1.13 3.25 4.59
C LEU A 69 -2.26 2.21 4.59
N VAL A 70 -2.15 1.24 3.71
CA VAL A 70 -3.04 0.08 3.60
C VAL A 70 -2.33 -1.14 4.15
N GLY A 71 -2.98 -1.86 5.05
CA GLY A 71 -2.46 -3.11 5.61
C GLY A 71 -2.75 -4.31 4.70
N PRO A 72 -2.14 -5.47 4.99
CA PRO A 72 -2.28 -6.69 4.21
C PRO A 72 -3.74 -7.08 3.98
N ASN A 73 -4.04 -7.49 2.74
CA ASN A 73 -5.33 -8.02 2.30
C ASN A 73 -6.53 -7.07 2.44
N LEU A 74 -6.35 -5.82 2.82
CA LEU A 74 -7.43 -4.84 2.85
C LEU A 74 -7.77 -4.38 1.41
N TYR A 75 -9.05 -4.45 1.04
CA TYR A 75 -9.52 -4.00 -0.27
C TYR A 75 -9.31 -2.50 -0.43
N HIS A 76 -8.69 -2.09 -1.55
CA HIS A 76 -8.45 -0.69 -1.82
C HIS A 76 -8.38 -0.38 -3.32
N GLY A 77 -8.45 0.90 -3.64
CA GLY A 77 -8.32 1.41 -5.00
C GLY A 77 -8.73 2.87 -5.11
N TRP A 78 -8.35 3.49 -6.21
CA TRP A 78 -8.66 4.88 -6.54
C TRP A 78 -9.34 4.96 -7.90
N GLU A 79 -10.26 5.91 -8.06
CA GLU A 79 -11.01 6.16 -9.29
C GLU A 79 -11.06 7.64 -9.60
N MET A 80 -11.04 8.01 -10.89
CA MET A 80 -11.03 9.44 -11.31
C MET A 80 -12.17 10.27 -10.75
N ASN A 81 -13.39 9.71 -10.72
CA ASN A 81 -14.59 10.37 -10.21
C ASN A 81 -14.75 11.83 -10.75
N LYS A 82 -14.54 12.84 -9.90
CA LYS A 82 -14.63 14.26 -10.27
C LYS A 82 -13.30 14.91 -10.63
N CYS A 83 -12.21 14.18 -10.51
CA CYS A 83 -10.89 14.68 -10.84
C CYS A 83 -10.77 14.95 -12.34
N LYS A 84 -10.32 16.18 -12.68
CA LYS A 84 -10.11 16.61 -14.07
C LYS A 84 -8.61 16.76 -14.40
N ASN A 85 -7.76 16.56 -13.41
CA ASN A 85 -6.31 16.69 -13.59
C ASN A 85 -5.78 15.54 -14.45
N LYS A 86 -4.87 15.87 -15.37
CA LYS A 86 -4.20 14.92 -16.27
C LYS A 86 -2.74 14.72 -15.91
N LYS A 87 -2.32 15.20 -14.74
CA LYS A 87 -0.96 15.08 -14.21
C LYS A 87 -1.00 14.73 -12.73
N ILE A 88 -1.74 13.66 -12.41
CA ILE A 88 -1.78 13.12 -11.06
C ILE A 88 -0.46 12.40 -10.82
N HIS A 89 0.26 12.81 -9.80
CA HIS A 89 1.49 12.13 -9.39
C HIS A 89 1.16 11.13 -8.28
N GLU A 90 1.33 9.87 -8.57
CA GLU A 90 1.13 8.76 -7.63
C GLU A 90 2.45 8.05 -7.37
N ILE A 91 2.76 7.87 -6.09
CA ILE A 91 3.86 7.03 -5.63
C ILE A 91 3.29 5.94 -4.75
N THR A 92 3.47 4.69 -5.18
CA THR A 92 3.07 3.50 -4.45
C THR A 92 4.31 2.79 -3.94
N ILE A 93 4.36 2.51 -2.63
CA ILE A 93 5.45 1.77 -1.99
C ILE A 93 4.85 0.50 -1.41
N GLN A 94 5.27 -0.66 -1.90
CA GLN A 94 4.83 -1.98 -1.42
C GLN A 94 6.00 -2.70 -0.73
N PHE A 95 5.69 -3.46 0.32
CA PHE A 95 6.66 -4.29 1.03
C PHE A 95 5.98 -5.47 1.72
N HIS A 96 6.73 -6.58 1.83
CA HIS A 96 6.21 -7.80 2.46
C HIS A 96 5.85 -7.59 3.93
N ASN A 97 4.81 -8.27 4.38
CA ASN A 97 4.33 -8.20 5.76
C ASN A 97 5.33 -8.77 6.77
N ASP A 98 6.25 -9.63 6.35
CA ASP A 98 7.31 -10.25 7.16
C ASP A 98 8.67 -9.54 7.04
N LEU A 99 8.78 -8.46 6.25
CA LEU A 99 10.00 -7.65 6.15
C LEU A 99 10.49 -7.19 7.53
N PHE A 100 9.55 -6.85 8.41
CA PHE A 100 9.80 -6.53 9.81
C PHE A 100 9.40 -7.71 10.68
N THR A 101 10.36 -8.56 11.04
CA THR A 101 10.09 -9.74 11.87
C THR A 101 9.48 -9.38 13.22
N ASP A 102 8.70 -10.29 13.82
CA ASP A 102 8.14 -10.10 15.16
C ASP A 102 9.21 -9.81 16.21
N SER A 103 10.38 -10.42 16.09
CA SER A 103 11.53 -10.18 16.96
C SER A 103 12.00 -8.72 16.89
N LEU A 104 12.04 -8.12 15.70
CA LEU A 104 12.39 -6.71 15.50
C LEU A 104 11.27 -5.80 16.01
N LEU A 105 10.02 -6.05 15.61
CA LEU A 105 8.85 -5.26 16.00
C LEU A 105 8.58 -5.29 17.52
N SER A 106 9.06 -6.32 18.23
CA SER A 106 8.96 -6.38 19.70
C SER A 106 9.97 -5.45 20.42
N ARG A 107 10.95 -4.90 19.71
CA ARG A 107 11.91 -3.98 20.32
C ARG A 107 11.25 -2.62 20.61
N ARG A 108 11.60 -2.03 21.77
CA ARG A 108 11.02 -0.75 22.23
C ARG A 108 11.11 0.36 21.17
N ILE A 109 12.21 0.41 20.41
CA ILE A 109 12.42 1.40 19.37
C ILE A 109 11.41 1.30 18.23
N MET A 110 10.81 0.12 18.01
CA MET A 110 9.84 -0.15 16.95
C MET A 110 8.38 0.00 17.41
N ALA A 111 8.14 0.39 18.66
CA ALA A 111 6.80 0.35 19.24
C ALA A 111 5.77 1.19 18.46
N SER A 112 6.14 2.40 18.01
CA SER A 112 5.24 3.26 17.21
C SER A 112 4.96 2.69 15.82
N ILE A 113 5.97 2.12 15.16
CA ILE A 113 5.81 1.47 13.85
C ILE A 113 4.92 0.23 13.99
N LYS A 114 5.15 -0.61 15.02
CA LYS A 114 4.32 -1.77 15.31
C LYS A 114 2.85 -1.38 15.52
N ASP A 115 2.59 -0.34 16.33
CA ASP A 115 1.24 0.16 16.56
C ASP A 115 0.60 0.66 15.26
N MET A 116 1.34 1.39 14.43
CA MET A 116 0.87 1.85 13.12
C MET A 116 0.51 0.66 12.21
N PHE A 117 1.36 -0.37 12.13
CA PHE A 117 1.07 -1.57 11.33
C PHE A 117 -0.17 -2.31 11.84
N ASN A 118 -0.33 -2.47 13.16
CA ASN A 118 -1.52 -3.08 13.74
C ASN A 118 -2.82 -2.34 13.35
N ARG A 119 -2.76 -1.00 13.26
CA ARG A 119 -3.92 -0.18 12.87
C ARG A 119 -4.16 -0.14 11.36
N SER A 120 -3.13 -0.37 10.55
CA SER A 120 -3.21 -0.29 9.09
C SER A 120 -4.09 -1.36 8.46
N ILE A 121 -4.42 -2.43 9.18
CA ILE A 121 -5.42 -3.44 8.75
C ILE A 121 -6.79 -2.82 8.44
N HIS A 122 -7.04 -1.62 8.95
CA HIS A 122 -8.22 -0.81 8.67
C HIS A 122 -7.95 0.36 7.73
N GLY A 123 -6.75 0.47 7.19
CA GLY A 123 -6.28 1.63 6.44
C GLY A 123 -6.10 2.87 7.32
N ILE A 124 -5.00 3.58 7.13
CA ILE A 124 -4.69 4.81 7.88
C ILE A 124 -4.54 5.96 6.88
N LEU A 125 -5.39 6.97 7.01
CA LEU A 125 -5.20 8.26 6.33
C LEU A 125 -4.39 9.18 7.23
N PHE A 126 -3.30 9.71 6.68
CA PHE A 126 -2.47 10.70 7.36
C PHE A 126 -2.98 12.12 7.09
N SER A 127 -2.70 13.03 8.03
CA SER A 127 -3.11 14.42 7.87
C SER A 127 -2.45 15.06 6.64
N LYS A 128 -3.10 16.04 6.05
CA LYS A 128 -2.54 16.85 4.95
C LYS A 128 -1.20 17.48 5.32
N LYS A 129 -1.02 17.84 6.61
CA LYS A 129 0.23 18.36 7.12
C LYS A 129 1.33 17.29 7.01
N THR A 130 1.09 16.09 7.50
CA THR A 130 2.04 14.96 7.42
C THR A 130 2.37 14.63 5.96
N ALA A 131 1.36 14.55 5.09
CA ALA A 131 1.56 14.29 3.66
C ALA A 131 2.45 15.36 2.99
N ASN A 132 2.26 16.64 3.32
CA ASN A 132 3.11 17.72 2.81
C ASN A 132 4.55 17.65 3.36
N GLU A 133 4.71 17.40 4.66
CA GLU A 133 6.02 17.30 5.31
C GLU A 133 6.89 16.16 4.75
N LEU A 134 6.26 15.04 4.36
CA LEU A 134 6.94 13.87 3.81
C LEU A 134 7.07 13.90 2.27
N SER A 135 6.35 14.78 1.60
CA SER A 135 6.20 14.84 0.15
C SER A 135 7.53 14.80 -0.60
N GLU A 136 8.48 15.70 -0.27
CA GLU A 136 9.77 15.76 -0.96
C GLU A 136 10.60 14.48 -0.76
N ARG A 137 10.51 13.88 0.42
CA ARG A 137 11.23 12.66 0.77
C ARG A 137 10.67 11.47 0.00
N ILE A 138 9.33 11.34 -0.05
CA ILE A 138 8.65 10.27 -0.80
C ILE A 138 8.96 10.40 -2.29
N VAL A 139 8.90 11.62 -2.86
CA VAL A 139 9.24 11.86 -4.27
C VAL A 139 10.69 11.52 -4.60
N LYS A 140 11.62 11.70 -3.65
CA LYS A 140 13.04 11.37 -3.87
C LYS A 140 13.33 9.87 -3.86
N LEU A 141 12.45 9.03 -3.31
CA LEU A 141 12.70 7.59 -3.18
C LEU A 141 13.03 6.92 -4.51
N SER A 142 12.36 7.32 -5.60
CA SER A 142 12.61 6.78 -6.95
C SER A 142 14.01 7.09 -7.50
N ARG A 143 14.78 7.94 -6.80
CA ARG A 143 16.15 8.34 -7.18
C ARG A 143 17.23 7.79 -6.25
N LEU A 144 16.81 7.07 -5.22
CA LEU A 144 17.70 6.41 -4.27
C LEU A 144 17.82 4.93 -4.61
N ASP A 145 18.92 4.32 -4.20
CA ASP A 145 19.17 2.89 -4.33
C ASP A 145 19.85 2.31 -3.09
N GLY A 146 19.95 1.00 -3.03
CA GLY A 146 20.67 0.26 -2.02
C GLY A 146 20.28 0.63 -0.57
N MET A 147 21.28 0.84 0.26
CA MET A 147 21.08 1.11 1.69
C MET A 147 20.48 2.50 1.95
N ASP A 148 20.80 3.51 1.15
CA ASP A 148 20.25 4.86 1.31
C ASP A 148 18.74 4.87 1.09
N TYR A 149 18.27 4.13 0.08
CA TYR A 149 16.86 3.90 -0.19
C TYR A 149 16.16 3.20 0.99
N PHE A 150 16.74 2.12 1.48
CA PHE A 150 16.20 1.35 2.60
C PHE A 150 16.07 2.21 3.86
N LEU A 151 17.13 2.92 4.24
CA LEU A 151 17.15 3.77 5.43
C LEU A 151 16.16 4.93 5.34
N GLU A 152 15.99 5.51 4.14
CA GLU A 152 15.04 6.60 3.94
C GLU A 152 13.59 6.13 4.13
N ILE A 153 13.21 4.95 3.61
CA ILE A 153 11.87 4.40 3.83
C ILE A 153 11.64 4.10 5.32
N ILE A 154 12.61 3.51 6.03
CA ILE A 154 12.48 3.27 7.47
C ILE A 154 12.28 4.60 8.23
N SER A 155 13.00 5.64 7.84
CA SER A 155 12.85 6.97 8.43
C SER A 155 11.47 7.58 8.13
N ILE A 156 10.95 7.42 6.91
CA ILE A 156 9.59 7.85 6.53
C ILE A 156 8.55 7.09 7.37
N LEU A 157 8.66 5.77 7.49
CA LEU A 157 7.77 4.95 8.33
C LEU A 157 7.76 5.41 9.78
N GLN A 158 8.93 5.77 10.34
CA GLN A 158 9.04 6.30 11.70
C GLN A 158 8.32 7.65 11.85
N ASP A 159 8.48 8.55 10.89
CA ASP A 159 7.81 9.85 10.90
C ASP A 159 6.29 9.70 10.72
N MET A 160 5.85 8.81 9.83
CA MET A 160 4.46 8.44 9.68
C MET A 160 3.88 7.91 11.00
N ALA A 161 4.57 6.97 11.65
CA ALA A 161 4.12 6.36 12.90
C ALA A 161 3.97 7.38 14.05
N ASN A 162 4.83 8.39 14.10
CA ASN A 162 4.81 9.43 15.13
C ASN A 162 3.95 10.65 14.75
N SER A 163 3.40 10.68 13.55
CA SER A 163 2.60 11.81 13.08
C SER A 163 1.26 11.92 13.83
N ARG A 164 0.74 13.15 13.93
CA ARG A 164 -0.54 13.43 14.59
C ARG A 164 -1.70 13.43 13.58
N ASN A 165 -2.92 13.29 14.12
CA ASN A 165 -4.17 13.37 13.34
C ASN A 165 -4.25 12.31 12.24
N GLN A 166 -3.85 11.08 12.57
CA GLN A 166 -4.12 9.90 11.76
C GLN A 166 -5.60 9.50 11.89
N ARG A 167 -6.23 9.12 10.80
CA ARG A 167 -7.62 8.67 10.76
C ARG A 167 -7.69 7.23 10.26
N ILE A 168 -8.32 6.37 11.04
CA ILE A 168 -8.69 5.03 10.59
C ILE A 168 -9.81 5.15 9.56
N LEU A 169 -9.69 4.41 8.47
CA LEU A 169 -10.63 4.51 7.35
C LEU A 169 -11.75 3.47 7.46
N SER A 170 -11.42 2.20 7.51
CA SER A 170 -12.39 1.12 7.40
C SER A 170 -12.78 0.56 8.77
N THR A 171 -14.06 0.19 8.91
CA THR A 171 -14.55 -0.66 9.99
C THR A 171 -14.51 -2.15 9.61
N TYR A 172 -14.28 -2.45 8.34
CA TYR A 172 -14.18 -3.80 7.81
C TYR A 172 -12.98 -4.53 8.40
N THR A 173 -13.21 -5.72 8.92
CA THR A 173 -12.16 -6.66 9.32
C THR A 173 -11.92 -7.66 8.19
N VAL A 174 -10.67 -7.83 7.83
CA VAL A 174 -10.26 -8.81 6.83
C VAL A 174 -10.54 -10.22 7.39
N ASP A 175 -11.28 -11.02 6.64
CA ASP A 175 -11.55 -12.42 6.95
C ASP A 175 -10.34 -13.25 6.43
N TYR A 176 -9.37 -13.47 7.30
CA TYR A 176 -8.14 -14.18 6.96
C TYR A 176 -8.36 -15.62 6.50
N ASP A 177 -9.43 -16.28 6.96
CA ASP A 177 -9.74 -17.67 6.58
C ASP A 177 -10.03 -17.81 5.09
N LYS A 178 -10.47 -16.73 4.43
CA LYS A 178 -10.69 -16.72 2.98
C LYS A 178 -9.41 -16.60 2.15
N PHE A 179 -8.31 -16.13 2.74
CA PHE A 179 -7.06 -15.89 2.02
C PHE A 179 -6.06 -17.04 2.12
N GLU A 180 -6.18 -17.93 3.12
CA GLU A 180 -5.29 -19.09 3.25
C GLU A 180 -5.27 -20.01 2.01
N ASP A 181 -6.41 -20.22 1.39
CA ASP A 181 -6.49 -21.06 0.18
C ASP A 181 -5.87 -20.37 -1.04
N ASP A 182 -5.93 -19.05 -1.11
CA ASP A 182 -5.32 -18.26 -2.18
C ASP A 182 -3.79 -18.24 -2.08
N ASP A 183 -3.23 -18.17 -0.85
CA ASP A 183 -1.78 -18.23 -0.64
C ASP A 183 -1.20 -19.61 -0.98
N LYS A 184 -1.91 -20.69 -0.67
CA LYS A 184 -1.54 -22.04 -1.14
C LYS A 184 -1.54 -22.14 -2.66
N MET A 185 -2.53 -21.52 -3.33
CA MET A 185 -2.59 -21.49 -4.79
C MET A 185 -1.43 -20.66 -5.38
N LYS A 186 -1.00 -19.57 -4.73
CA LYS A 186 0.19 -18.81 -5.15
C LYS A 186 1.46 -19.68 -5.10
N ILE A 187 1.69 -20.41 -4.01
CA ILE A 187 2.83 -21.32 -3.88
C ILE A 187 2.81 -22.40 -4.97
N ILE A 188 1.63 -22.97 -5.24
CA ILE A 188 1.46 -23.96 -6.31
C ILE A 188 1.78 -23.33 -7.66
N TYR A 189 1.28 -22.12 -7.93
CA TYR A 189 1.50 -21.43 -9.20
C TYR A 189 2.98 -21.07 -9.42
N GLU A 190 3.66 -20.56 -8.40
CA GLU A 190 5.10 -20.26 -8.43
C GLU A 190 5.92 -21.54 -8.66
N TYR A 191 5.57 -22.64 -7.97
CA TYR A 191 6.20 -23.94 -8.18
C TYR A 191 6.01 -24.43 -9.62
N VAL A 192 4.81 -24.36 -10.15
CA VAL A 192 4.50 -24.76 -11.53
C VAL A 192 5.25 -23.88 -12.53
N GLN A 193 5.27 -22.57 -12.36
CA GLN A 193 6.01 -21.66 -13.24
C GLN A 193 7.52 -21.96 -13.24
N LYS A 194 8.10 -22.20 -12.06
CA LYS A 194 9.52 -22.47 -11.92
C LYS A 194 9.94 -23.81 -12.53
N ASN A 195 9.06 -24.81 -12.52
CA ASN A 195 9.35 -26.17 -12.97
C ASN A 195 8.64 -26.55 -14.28
N PHE A 196 7.95 -25.61 -14.93
CA PHE A 196 7.16 -25.86 -16.14
C PHE A 196 8.00 -26.37 -17.33
N SER A 197 9.29 -26.07 -17.36
CA SER A 197 10.22 -26.53 -18.41
C SER A 197 10.84 -27.88 -18.13
N GLU A 198 10.68 -28.44 -16.93
CA GLU A 198 11.18 -29.78 -16.59
C GLU A 198 10.08 -30.81 -16.93
N LYS A 199 10.43 -31.76 -17.80
CA LYS A 199 9.54 -32.90 -18.07
C LYS A 199 9.35 -33.70 -16.78
N ILE A 200 8.10 -33.80 -16.35
CA ILE A 200 7.66 -34.76 -15.34
C ILE A 200 7.80 -36.16 -15.92
#